data_3c0155199061c44a5841e1d81cc75959
#
_entry.id   3c0155199061c44a5841e1d81cc75959
#
_cell.length_a   1.000
_cell.length_b   1.000
_cell.length_c   1.000
_cell.angle_alpha   90.00
_cell.angle_beta   90.00
_cell.angle_gamma   90.00
#
_symmetry.space_group_name_H-M   'P 1'
#
loop_
_entity.id
_entity.type
_entity.pdbx_description
1 polymer ?
#
loop_
_entity_poly.entity_id
_entity_poly.type
_entity_poly.pdbx_seq_one_letter_code
_entity_poly.pdbx_strand_id
1 'polypeptide(L)'
;AALPELDPQALAPITEAVARSVELLGDTPLIGFAGAPFTVASYLVEGRPSRDHAITKALMHEHPDVWDALLAWVARTTGAFLRAQGLAGASALQLFDSWAGTLSVEDYLAHVQPHSAAVLAQVADLGMPRIHFGTRTRHLLVAMREAGADVMGVDAQTPLDEAVALLGGRTPVQGNIDPALLDGPWAELDAHIRDVLRRGATATGHVVNLGHGVPPTTDPDVLTRIVELVHSVPDLLPDLPPGSLPHPDGAP
;
A
#
# COMPACT_ATOMS: atom_id res chain seq x y z
N ALA A 1 0.52 28.41 -13.46
CA ALA A 1 1.38 28.73 -12.31
C ALA A 1 2.18 27.47 -11.96
N ALA A 2 3.47 27.62 -11.65
CA ALA A 2 4.27 26.50 -11.19
C ALA A 2 3.79 26.08 -9.78
N LEU A 3 3.69 24.78 -9.54
CA LEU A 3 3.46 24.25 -8.21
C LEU A 3 4.71 24.49 -7.33
N PRO A 4 4.54 24.89 -6.07
CA PRO A 4 5.70 25.16 -5.20
C PRO A 4 6.46 23.86 -4.90
N GLU A 5 7.78 23.97 -4.78
CA GLU A 5 8.59 22.87 -4.24
C GLU A 5 8.24 22.64 -2.77
N LEU A 6 8.33 21.38 -2.33
CA LEU A 6 8.09 21.03 -0.94
C LEU A 6 9.20 21.61 -0.05
N ASP A 7 8.81 22.40 0.95
CA ASP A 7 9.72 22.81 2.01
C ASP A 7 9.95 21.60 2.95
N PRO A 8 11.20 21.10 3.09
CA PRO A 8 11.50 19.99 3.99
C PRO A 8 11.08 20.26 5.46
N GLN A 9 11.08 21.52 5.89
CA GLN A 9 10.65 21.90 7.24
C GLN A 9 9.16 21.68 7.47
N ALA A 10 8.34 21.72 6.41
CA ALA A 10 6.91 21.41 6.50
C ALA A 10 6.64 19.95 6.90
N LEU A 11 7.62 19.06 6.78
CA LEU A 11 7.52 17.65 7.18
C LEU A 11 7.88 17.40 8.66
N ALA A 12 8.38 18.40 9.38
CA ALA A 12 8.79 18.24 10.79
C ALA A 12 7.68 17.67 11.69
N PRO A 13 6.41 18.12 11.60
CA PRO A 13 5.33 17.54 12.42
C PRO A 13 5.08 16.06 12.13
N ILE A 14 5.22 15.64 10.85
CA ILE A 14 5.03 14.25 10.46
C ILE A 14 6.19 13.39 10.98
N THR A 15 7.42 13.87 10.81
CA THR A 15 8.62 13.21 11.34
C THR A 15 8.53 13.00 12.85
N GLU A 16 8.12 14.03 13.60
CA GLU A 16 7.92 13.93 15.04
C GLU A 16 6.80 12.95 15.41
N ALA A 17 5.67 12.99 14.71
CA ALA A 17 4.55 12.08 14.96
C ALA A 17 4.96 10.62 14.71
N VAL A 18 5.67 10.33 13.64
CA VAL A 18 6.18 8.97 13.34
C VAL A 18 7.16 8.52 14.43
N ALA A 19 8.14 9.33 14.78
CA ALA A 19 9.14 8.98 15.80
C ALA A 19 8.48 8.68 17.16
N ARG A 20 7.52 9.49 17.58
CA ARG A 20 6.75 9.25 18.83
C ARG A 20 5.89 7.99 18.73
N SER A 21 5.28 7.72 17.57
CA SER A 21 4.49 6.50 17.38
C SER A 21 5.37 5.25 17.46
N VAL A 22 6.54 5.26 16.85
CA VAL A 22 7.53 4.17 16.95
C VAL A 22 7.94 3.93 18.39
N GLU A 23 8.25 4.99 19.15
CA GLU A 23 8.60 4.88 20.57
C GLU A 23 7.46 4.25 21.39
N LEU A 24 6.22 4.65 21.16
CA LEU A 24 5.06 4.12 21.89
C LEU A 24 4.69 2.69 21.52
N LEU A 25 4.94 2.30 20.28
CA LEU A 25 4.66 0.95 19.77
C LEU A 25 5.70 -0.10 20.23
N GLY A 26 6.89 0.34 20.65
CA GLY A 26 7.96 -0.56 21.05
C GLY A 26 8.35 -1.52 19.93
N ASP A 27 8.18 -2.83 20.14
CA ASP A 27 8.52 -3.85 19.15
C ASP A 27 7.49 -4.01 18.01
N THR A 28 6.35 -3.32 18.07
CA THR A 28 5.33 -3.40 17.02
C THR A 28 5.73 -2.55 15.82
N PRO A 29 5.91 -3.14 14.62
CA PRO A 29 6.30 -2.40 13.43
C PRO A 29 5.27 -1.34 13.01
N LEU A 30 5.75 -0.17 12.59
CA LEU A 30 4.93 0.90 12.01
C LEU A 30 5.11 0.94 10.50
N ILE A 31 4.01 0.94 9.76
CA ILE A 31 4.00 1.17 8.31
C ILE A 31 3.76 2.66 8.06
N GLY A 32 4.78 3.35 7.51
CA GLY A 32 4.61 4.70 6.97
C GLY A 32 3.88 4.64 5.62
N PHE A 33 3.15 5.71 5.24
CA PHE A 33 2.38 5.68 4.01
C PHE A 33 2.25 7.04 3.33
N ALA A 34 1.94 6.99 2.02
CA ALA A 34 1.58 8.17 1.23
C ALA A 34 0.62 7.80 0.09
N GLY A 35 -0.09 8.80 -0.44
CA GLY A 35 -0.89 8.63 -1.65
C GLY A 35 -0.01 8.48 -2.90
N ALA A 36 -0.35 7.56 -3.78
CA ALA A 36 0.33 7.37 -5.06
C ALA A 36 0.06 8.53 -6.03
N PRO A 37 0.92 8.73 -7.03
CA PRO A 37 0.83 9.85 -7.96
C PRO A 37 -0.53 10.02 -8.64
N PHE A 38 -1.13 8.95 -9.16
CA PHE A 38 -2.45 9.06 -9.80
C PHE A 38 -3.53 9.48 -8.80
N THR A 39 -3.56 8.86 -7.64
CA THR A 39 -4.55 9.16 -6.59
C THR A 39 -4.44 10.62 -6.12
N VAL A 40 -3.22 11.10 -5.83
CA VAL A 40 -3.01 12.48 -5.37
C VAL A 40 -3.32 13.49 -6.48
N ALA A 41 -2.84 13.25 -7.71
CA ALA A 41 -3.13 14.11 -8.85
C ALA A 41 -4.64 14.20 -9.12
N SER A 42 -5.35 13.06 -9.00
CA SER A 42 -6.81 13.05 -9.17
C SER A 42 -7.51 13.92 -8.12
N TYR A 43 -7.08 13.93 -6.86
CA TYR A 43 -7.61 14.85 -5.84
C TYR A 43 -7.38 16.33 -6.23
N LEU A 44 -6.19 16.64 -6.74
CA LEU A 44 -5.85 18.01 -7.15
C LEU A 44 -6.68 18.48 -8.36
N VAL A 45 -6.88 17.59 -9.33
CA VAL A 45 -7.58 17.89 -10.58
C VAL A 45 -9.10 17.94 -10.40
N GLU A 46 -9.67 16.95 -9.71
CA GLU A 46 -11.12 16.85 -9.49
C GLU A 46 -11.61 17.83 -8.39
N GLY A 47 -10.72 18.21 -7.46
CA GLY A 47 -11.05 19.08 -6.30
C GLY A 47 -12.03 18.46 -5.30
N ARG A 48 -12.48 17.24 -5.54
CA ARG A 48 -13.44 16.47 -4.73
C ARG A 48 -13.35 14.99 -5.08
N PRO A 49 -13.90 14.07 -4.25
CA PRO A 49 -14.04 12.67 -4.63
C PRO A 49 -14.83 12.53 -5.94
N SER A 50 -14.29 11.77 -6.88
CA SER A 50 -14.90 11.48 -8.17
C SER A 50 -15.07 9.98 -8.35
N ARG A 51 -16.15 9.55 -9.01
CA ARG A 51 -16.42 8.13 -9.25
C ARG A 51 -15.63 7.61 -10.45
N ASP A 52 -15.53 8.40 -11.49
CA ASP A 52 -15.04 7.97 -12.82
C ASP A 52 -13.73 8.66 -13.18
N HIS A 53 -13.33 9.69 -12.42
CA HIS A 53 -12.14 10.52 -12.66
C HIS A 53 -12.10 11.09 -14.08
N ALA A 54 -13.27 11.55 -14.58
CA ALA A 54 -13.41 11.97 -15.96
C ALA A 54 -12.54 13.19 -16.31
N ILE A 55 -12.45 14.20 -15.41
CA ILE A 55 -11.61 15.39 -15.64
C ILE A 55 -10.13 15.00 -15.61
N THR A 56 -9.75 14.12 -14.68
CA THR A 56 -8.39 13.60 -14.57
C THR A 56 -7.98 12.86 -15.82
N LYS A 57 -8.82 11.94 -16.33
CA LYS A 57 -8.56 11.18 -17.55
C LYS A 57 -8.53 12.07 -18.80
N ALA A 58 -9.41 13.06 -18.87
CA ALA A 58 -9.36 14.05 -19.96
C ALA A 58 -8.02 14.81 -19.95
N LEU A 59 -7.57 15.30 -18.79
CA LEU A 59 -6.26 15.95 -18.67
C LEU A 59 -5.11 15.03 -19.12
N MET A 60 -5.15 13.76 -18.69
CA MET A 60 -4.11 12.76 -19.03
C MET A 60 -4.01 12.54 -20.55
N HIS A 61 -5.15 12.50 -21.27
CA HIS A 61 -5.17 12.21 -22.70
C HIS A 61 -5.05 13.44 -23.59
N GLU A 62 -5.68 14.54 -23.20
CA GLU A 62 -5.72 15.76 -24.01
C GLU A 62 -4.50 16.66 -23.81
N HIS A 63 -3.85 16.58 -22.62
CA HIS A 63 -2.70 17.39 -22.25
C HIS A 63 -1.62 16.55 -21.55
N PRO A 64 -1.04 15.56 -22.23
CA PRO A 64 -0.12 14.59 -21.61
C PRO A 64 1.14 15.23 -21.04
N ASP A 65 1.62 16.32 -21.61
CA ASP A 65 2.77 17.11 -21.10
C ASP A 65 2.46 17.79 -19.76
N VAL A 66 1.25 18.32 -19.61
CA VAL A 66 0.80 18.91 -18.35
C VAL A 66 0.57 17.82 -17.29
N TRP A 67 0.01 16.70 -17.70
CA TRP A 67 -0.19 15.53 -16.84
C TRP A 67 1.14 14.99 -16.32
N ASP A 68 2.10 14.77 -17.21
CA ASP A 68 3.43 14.28 -16.84
C ASP A 68 4.13 15.22 -15.85
N ALA A 69 4.10 16.54 -16.12
CA ALA A 69 4.66 17.55 -15.23
C ALA A 69 3.99 17.54 -13.83
N LEU A 70 2.66 17.37 -13.77
CA LEU A 70 1.90 17.26 -12.53
C LEU A 70 2.31 15.99 -11.77
N LEU A 71 2.33 14.83 -12.43
CA LEU A 71 2.70 13.57 -11.79
C LEU A 71 4.17 13.56 -11.34
N ALA A 72 5.07 14.16 -12.11
CA ALA A 72 6.47 14.32 -11.71
C ALA A 72 6.61 15.17 -10.44
N TRP A 73 5.84 16.25 -10.31
CA TRP A 73 5.81 17.05 -9.09
C TRP A 73 5.23 16.26 -7.91
N VAL A 74 4.10 15.56 -8.11
CA VAL A 74 3.52 14.72 -7.07
C VAL A 74 4.50 13.63 -6.64
N ALA A 75 5.17 12.98 -7.58
CA ALA A 75 6.13 11.92 -7.28
C ALA A 75 7.30 12.41 -6.42
N ARG A 76 7.85 13.61 -6.71
CA ARG A 76 8.89 14.21 -5.85
C ARG A 76 8.38 14.48 -4.44
N THR A 77 7.21 15.07 -4.34
CA THR A 77 6.59 15.43 -3.04
C THR A 77 6.24 14.19 -2.22
N THR A 78 5.60 13.21 -2.83
CA THR A 78 5.23 11.94 -2.19
C THR A 78 6.45 11.13 -1.77
N GLY A 79 7.48 11.08 -2.63
CA GLY A 79 8.73 10.38 -2.30
C GLY A 79 9.44 11.01 -1.10
N ALA A 80 9.53 12.34 -1.06
CA ALA A 80 10.09 13.06 0.09
C ALA A 80 9.28 12.82 1.37
N PHE A 81 7.95 12.78 1.28
CA PHE A 81 7.07 12.50 2.40
C PHE A 81 7.23 11.07 2.94
N LEU A 82 7.33 10.06 2.07
CA LEU A 82 7.63 8.68 2.47
C LEU A 82 9.03 8.56 3.09
N ARG A 83 10.02 9.20 2.47
CA ARG A 83 11.39 9.18 2.98
C ARG A 83 11.50 9.76 4.38
N ALA A 84 10.81 10.86 4.66
CA ALA A 84 10.76 11.46 5.99
C ALA A 84 10.22 10.47 7.05
N GLN A 85 9.19 9.69 6.71
CA GLN A 85 8.62 8.68 7.60
C GLN A 85 9.58 7.50 7.81
N GLY A 86 10.24 7.03 6.75
CA GLY A 86 11.24 5.98 6.85
C GLY A 86 12.42 6.38 7.74
N LEU A 87 12.96 7.59 7.55
CA LEU A 87 14.04 8.13 8.38
C LEU A 87 13.62 8.38 9.83
N ALA A 88 12.33 8.56 10.10
CA ALA A 88 11.78 8.72 11.43
C ALA A 88 11.49 7.39 12.16
N GLY A 89 11.79 6.24 11.52
CA GLY A 89 11.75 4.92 12.15
C GLY A 89 10.59 4.02 11.71
N ALA A 90 9.83 4.37 10.65
CA ALA A 90 8.88 3.43 10.07
C ALA A 90 9.60 2.16 9.61
N SER A 91 8.98 0.98 9.78
CA SER A 91 9.55 -0.33 9.48
C SER A 91 9.29 -0.78 8.04
N ALA A 92 8.27 -0.22 7.41
CA ALA A 92 7.90 -0.41 5.99
C ALA A 92 7.23 0.85 5.47
N LEU A 93 7.16 0.99 4.14
CA LEU A 93 6.54 2.14 3.49
C LEU A 93 5.48 1.68 2.49
N GLN A 94 4.30 2.30 2.55
CA GLN A 94 3.17 1.94 1.69
C GLN A 94 2.74 3.08 0.79
N LEU A 95 2.61 2.78 -0.50
CA LEU A 95 2.05 3.67 -1.51
C LEU A 95 0.60 3.28 -1.78
N PHE A 96 -0.35 4.19 -1.50
CA PHE A 96 -1.77 3.98 -1.70
C PHE A 96 -2.25 4.52 -3.04
N ASP A 97 -2.61 3.64 -3.97
CA ASP A 97 -3.18 3.99 -5.28
C ASP A 97 -4.67 3.63 -5.37
N SER A 98 -5.44 4.19 -4.45
CA SER A 98 -6.85 3.85 -4.24
C SER A 98 -7.73 4.02 -5.48
N TRP A 99 -7.33 4.84 -6.45
CA TRP A 99 -8.15 5.16 -7.61
C TRP A 99 -7.62 4.63 -8.94
N ALA A 100 -6.40 4.07 -8.97
CA ALA A 100 -5.78 3.51 -10.17
C ALA A 100 -6.60 2.39 -10.83
N GLY A 101 -7.38 1.65 -10.06
CA GLY A 101 -8.25 0.58 -10.58
C GLY A 101 -9.31 1.05 -11.60
N THR A 102 -9.46 2.35 -11.81
CA THR A 102 -10.32 2.92 -12.87
C THR A 102 -9.61 3.09 -14.22
N LEU A 103 -8.30 2.85 -14.26
CA LEU A 103 -7.48 2.95 -15.47
C LEU A 103 -7.42 1.61 -16.22
N SER A 104 -7.20 1.68 -17.52
CA SER A 104 -6.74 0.54 -18.30
C SER A 104 -5.28 0.21 -17.96
N VAL A 105 -4.84 -1.01 -18.27
CA VAL A 105 -3.42 -1.38 -18.13
C VAL A 105 -2.54 -0.47 -19.00
N GLU A 106 -2.99 -0.16 -20.21
CA GLU A 106 -2.28 0.72 -21.15
C GLU A 106 -2.08 2.13 -20.58
N ASP A 107 -3.16 2.75 -20.06
CA ASP A 107 -3.08 4.07 -19.45
C ASP A 107 -2.17 4.07 -18.22
N TYR A 108 -2.28 3.03 -17.38
CA TYR A 108 -1.44 2.92 -16.20
C TYR A 108 0.04 2.83 -16.57
N LEU A 109 0.39 1.97 -17.52
CA LEU A 109 1.78 1.78 -17.97
C LEU A 109 2.35 3.05 -18.63
N ALA A 110 1.55 3.71 -19.48
CA ALA A 110 2.02 4.87 -20.23
C ALA A 110 2.11 6.15 -19.38
N HIS A 111 1.17 6.36 -18.47
CA HIS A 111 0.95 7.67 -17.86
C HIS A 111 1.08 7.72 -16.33
N VAL A 112 1.22 6.56 -15.65
CA VAL A 112 1.21 6.50 -14.17
C VAL A 112 2.37 5.71 -13.62
N GLN A 113 2.64 4.51 -14.13
CA GLN A 113 3.67 3.61 -13.62
C GLN A 113 5.06 4.27 -13.47
N PRO A 114 5.55 5.06 -14.45
CA PRO A 114 6.88 5.71 -14.33
C PRO A 114 6.98 6.63 -13.10
N HIS A 115 5.89 7.29 -12.75
CA HIS A 115 5.84 8.20 -11.60
C HIS A 115 5.73 7.44 -10.28
N SER A 116 4.97 6.35 -10.24
CA SER A 116 4.93 5.45 -9.07
C SER A 116 6.30 4.80 -8.85
N ALA A 117 6.98 4.39 -9.91
CA ALA A 117 8.35 3.90 -9.85
C ALA A 117 9.33 4.96 -9.32
N ALA A 118 9.17 6.22 -9.75
CA ALA A 118 9.99 7.33 -9.27
C ALA A 118 9.79 7.60 -7.76
N VAL A 119 8.58 7.40 -7.21
CA VAL A 119 8.32 7.47 -5.76
C VAL A 119 9.06 6.35 -5.04
N LEU A 120 8.87 5.10 -5.46
CA LEU A 120 9.44 3.93 -4.79
C LEU A 120 10.97 3.91 -4.87
N ALA A 121 11.54 4.45 -5.96
CA ALA A 121 12.99 4.60 -6.11
C ALA A 121 13.61 5.58 -5.09
N GLN A 122 12.87 6.64 -4.69
CA GLN A 122 13.38 7.63 -3.73
C GLN A 122 13.58 7.07 -2.30
N VAL A 123 13.03 5.90 -2.02
CA VAL A 123 13.11 5.24 -0.71
C VAL A 123 13.80 3.87 -0.77
N ALA A 124 14.30 3.47 -1.94
CA ALA A 124 14.91 2.15 -2.14
C ALA A 124 16.19 1.95 -1.32
N ASP A 125 16.95 3.02 -1.10
CA ASP A 125 18.20 3.01 -0.30
C ASP A 125 17.98 2.87 1.21
N LEU A 126 16.73 3.01 1.68
CA LEU A 126 16.40 2.83 3.09
C LEU A 126 16.36 1.35 3.53
N GLY A 127 16.37 0.41 2.58
CA GLY A 127 16.45 -1.02 2.86
C GLY A 127 15.19 -1.63 3.49
N MET A 128 14.09 -0.88 3.59
CA MET A 128 12.83 -1.36 4.15
C MET A 128 11.83 -1.79 3.06
N PRO A 129 10.88 -2.71 3.36
CA PRO A 129 9.89 -3.15 2.40
C PRO A 129 9.01 -2.01 1.87
N ARG A 130 8.81 -1.97 0.55
CA ARG A 130 7.93 -1.03 -0.14
C ARG A 130 6.67 -1.75 -0.58
N ILE A 131 5.55 -1.32 -0.04
CA ILE A 131 4.23 -1.90 -0.31
C ILE A 131 3.51 -1.01 -1.32
N HIS A 132 2.92 -1.58 -2.37
CA HIS A 132 2.04 -0.86 -3.29
C HIS A 132 0.65 -1.46 -3.22
N PHE A 133 -0.33 -0.65 -2.86
CA PHE A 133 -1.72 -1.06 -2.68
C PHE A 133 -2.64 -0.22 -3.55
N GLY A 134 -3.65 -0.85 -4.14
CA GLY A 134 -4.74 -0.17 -4.82
C GLY A 134 -6.05 -0.93 -4.71
N THR A 135 -7.18 -0.25 -4.91
CA THR A 135 -8.49 -0.87 -4.94
C THR A 135 -8.91 -1.18 -6.37
N ARG A 136 -9.52 -2.34 -6.61
CA ARG A 136 -9.93 -2.82 -7.94
C ARG A 136 -8.75 -2.92 -8.93
N THR A 137 -7.57 -3.18 -8.42
CA THR A 137 -6.32 -3.17 -9.20
C THR A 137 -5.86 -4.56 -9.64
N ARG A 138 -6.72 -5.59 -9.60
CA ARG A 138 -6.36 -6.97 -10.01
C ARG A 138 -5.65 -6.99 -11.36
N HIS A 139 -6.13 -6.24 -12.34
CA HIS A 139 -5.57 -6.16 -13.69
C HIS A 139 -4.27 -5.36 -13.77
N LEU A 140 -3.94 -4.57 -12.74
CA LEU A 140 -2.74 -3.75 -12.65
C LEU A 140 -1.66 -4.35 -11.74
N LEU A 141 -1.92 -5.45 -11.01
CA LEU A 141 -1.01 -5.98 -9.99
C LEU A 141 0.42 -6.18 -10.50
N VAL A 142 0.57 -6.73 -11.70
CA VAL A 142 1.90 -6.95 -12.31
C VAL A 142 2.59 -5.61 -12.58
N ALA A 143 1.89 -4.66 -13.22
CA ALA A 143 2.44 -3.34 -13.52
C ALA A 143 2.79 -2.55 -12.25
N MET A 144 1.95 -2.63 -11.21
CA MET A 144 2.21 -1.99 -9.91
C MET A 144 3.43 -2.61 -9.21
N ARG A 145 3.57 -3.94 -9.27
CA ARG A 145 4.77 -4.61 -8.75
C ARG A 145 6.02 -4.20 -9.51
N GLU A 146 5.96 -4.13 -10.85
CA GLU A 146 7.08 -3.72 -11.72
C GLU A 146 7.48 -2.24 -11.52
N ALA A 147 6.62 -1.41 -10.96
CA ALA A 147 7.00 -0.07 -10.50
C ALA A 147 8.04 -0.08 -9.35
N GLY A 148 8.37 -1.24 -8.80
CA GLY A 148 9.43 -1.40 -7.79
C GLY A 148 8.90 -1.72 -6.38
N ALA A 149 7.69 -2.24 -6.25
CA ALA A 149 7.17 -2.72 -4.99
C ALA A 149 7.78 -4.08 -4.60
N ASP A 150 8.12 -4.24 -3.34
CA ASP A 150 8.61 -5.49 -2.75
C ASP A 150 7.44 -6.36 -2.27
N VAL A 151 6.35 -5.74 -1.84
CA VAL A 151 5.12 -6.37 -1.34
C VAL A 151 3.92 -5.79 -2.08
N MET A 152 3.00 -6.64 -2.51
CA MET A 152 1.76 -6.19 -3.13
C MET A 152 0.59 -6.21 -2.17
N GLY A 153 0.02 -5.03 -1.92
CA GLY A 153 -1.25 -4.90 -1.22
C GLY A 153 -2.41 -5.27 -2.16
N VAL A 154 -3.28 -6.14 -1.67
CA VAL A 154 -4.41 -6.69 -2.44
C VAL A 154 -5.72 -6.30 -1.75
N ASP A 155 -6.68 -5.80 -2.54
CA ASP A 155 -8.01 -5.47 -2.02
C ASP A 155 -8.89 -6.70 -1.81
N ALA A 156 -10.01 -6.53 -1.10
CA ALA A 156 -10.92 -7.62 -0.75
C ALA A 156 -11.60 -8.29 -1.97
N GLN A 157 -11.56 -7.68 -3.15
CA GLN A 157 -12.25 -8.20 -4.33
C GLN A 157 -11.42 -9.24 -5.09
N THR A 158 -10.12 -9.32 -4.81
CA THR A 158 -9.21 -10.23 -5.50
C THR A 158 -8.77 -11.36 -4.55
N PRO A 159 -9.14 -12.63 -4.80
CA PRO A 159 -8.64 -13.74 -4.00
C PRO A 159 -7.11 -13.77 -3.96
N LEU A 160 -6.51 -13.99 -2.77
CA LEU A 160 -5.06 -13.90 -2.61
C LEU A 160 -4.28 -14.93 -3.43
N ASP A 161 -4.77 -16.14 -3.55
CA ASP A 161 -4.17 -17.19 -4.39
C ASP A 161 -4.17 -16.81 -5.88
N GLU A 162 -5.20 -16.12 -6.37
CA GLU A 162 -5.22 -15.56 -7.72
C GLU A 162 -4.21 -14.42 -7.88
N ALA A 163 -4.13 -13.51 -6.90
CA ALA A 163 -3.13 -12.44 -6.90
C ALA A 163 -1.70 -13.00 -6.90
N VAL A 164 -1.43 -14.00 -6.07
CA VAL A 164 -0.13 -14.70 -6.00
C VAL A 164 0.21 -15.35 -7.33
N ALA A 165 -0.75 -16.01 -7.97
CA ALA A 165 -0.55 -16.62 -9.27
C ALA A 165 -0.23 -15.59 -10.37
N LEU A 166 -0.95 -14.45 -10.41
CA LEU A 166 -0.68 -13.34 -11.33
C LEU A 166 0.73 -12.75 -11.11
N LEU A 167 1.19 -12.68 -9.86
CA LEU A 167 2.51 -12.18 -9.48
C LEU A 167 3.64 -13.22 -9.64
N GLY A 168 3.35 -14.39 -10.23
CA GLY A 168 4.32 -15.44 -10.48
C GLY A 168 4.80 -16.20 -9.24
N GLY A 169 4.08 -16.15 -8.13
CA GLY A 169 4.32 -16.92 -6.92
C GLY A 169 5.55 -16.49 -6.09
N ARG A 170 6.16 -15.34 -6.42
CA ARG A 170 7.42 -14.90 -5.79
C ARG A 170 7.33 -13.59 -5.00
N THR A 171 6.19 -12.92 -5.08
CA THR A 171 5.99 -11.63 -4.44
C THR A 171 5.18 -11.83 -3.16
N PRO A 172 5.64 -11.36 -2.00
CA PRO A 172 4.83 -11.31 -0.79
C PRO A 172 3.59 -10.45 -1.01
N VAL A 173 2.51 -10.78 -0.30
CA VAL A 173 1.24 -10.06 -0.38
C VAL A 173 0.80 -9.51 0.98
N GLN A 174 0.04 -8.43 0.96
CA GLN A 174 -0.62 -7.87 2.12
C GLN A 174 -2.13 -7.77 1.84
N GLY A 175 -2.96 -8.19 2.80
CA GLY A 175 -4.43 -8.15 2.70
C GLY A 175 -5.03 -9.47 3.15
N ASN A 176 -6.29 -9.77 2.85
CA ASN A 176 -7.26 -8.90 2.22
C ASN A 176 -8.67 -9.16 2.81
N ILE A 177 -8.74 -9.14 4.14
CA ILE A 177 -10.01 -9.31 4.85
C ILE A 177 -11.02 -8.27 4.35
N ASP A 178 -12.24 -8.71 4.01
CA ASP A 178 -13.29 -7.81 3.55
C ASP A 178 -13.82 -6.95 4.71
N PRO A 179 -13.65 -5.61 4.65
CA PRO A 179 -14.17 -4.73 5.70
C PRO A 179 -15.69 -4.77 5.84
N ALA A 180 -16.43 -5.18 4.81
CA ALA A 180 -17.89 -5.29 4.88
C ALA A 180 -18.36 -6.35 5.87
N LEU A 181 -17.49 -7.28 6.28
CA LEU A 181 -17.80 -8.32 7.24
C LEU A 181 -17.56 -7.90 8.70
N LEU A 182 -16.91 -6.76 8.94
CA LEU A 182 -16.53 -6.34 10.29
C LEU A 182 -17.72 -6.05 11.22
N ASP A 183 -18.80 -5.55 10.66
CA ASP A 183 -20.03 -5.23 11.40
C ASP A 183 -21.05 -6.40 11.37
N GLY A 184 -20.66 -7.55 10.78
CA GLY A 184 -21.48 -8.75 10.63
C GLY A 184 -21.29 -9.80 11.72
N PRO A 185 -21.94 -10.97 11.57
CA PRO A 185 -21.77 -12.08 12.51
C PRO A 185 -20.33 -12.59 12.56
N TRP A 186 -19.79 -12.75 13.78
CA TRP A 186 -18.41 -13.22 13.96
C TRP A 186 -18.12 -14.55 13.23
N ALA A 187 -19.06 -15.47 13.17
CA ALA A 187 -18.84 -16.76 12.52
C ALA A 187 -18.53 -16.62 11.02
N GLU A 188 -19.13 -15.63 10.34
CA GLU A 188 -18.87 -15.34 8.94
C GLU A 188 -17.49 -14.71 8.77
N LEU A 189 -17.15 -13.75 9.63
CA LEU A 189 -15.84 -13.10 9.64
C LEU A 189 -14.72 -14.11 9.95
N ASP A 190 -14.87 -14.99 10.95
CA ASP A 190 -13.91 -16.05 11.29
C ASP A 190 -13.67 -16.98 10.08
N ALA A 191 -14.75 -17.46 9.45
CA ALA A 191 -14.64 -18.31 8.27
C ALA A 191 -13.89 -17.60 7.12
N HIS A 192 -14.19 -16.32 6.90
CA HIS A 192 -13.53 -15.51 5.89
C HIS A 192 -12.03 -15.31 6.21
N ILE A 193 -11.68 -14.99 7.45
CA ILE A 193 -10.26 -14.81 7.86
C ILE A 193 -9.47 -16.10 7.62
N ARG A 194 -10.04 -17.27 7.98
CA ARG A 194 -9.39 -18.57 7.73
C ARG A 194 -9.22 -18.85 6.22
N ASP A 195 -10.16 -18.44 5.38
CA ASP A 195 -10.00 -18.54 3.92
C ASP A 195 -8.91 -17.61 3.41
N VAL A 196 -8.84 -16.37 3.92
CA VAL A 196 -7.76 -15.40 3.60
C VAL A 196 -6.39 -15.96 3.99
N LEU A 197 -6.25 -16.51 5.19
CA LEU A 197 -5.01 -17.16 5.66
C LEU A 197 -4.61 -18.32 4.77
N ARG A 198 -5.54 -19.22 4.46
CA ARG A 198 -5.30 -20.38 3.60
C ARG A 198 -4.86 -19.96 2.19
N ARG A 199 -5.47 -18.93 1.59
CA ARG A 199 -5.10 -18.41 0.27
C ARG A 199 -3.76 -17.69 0.32
N GLY A 200 -3.53 -16.89 1.35
CA GLY A 200 -2.29 -16.15 1.55
C GLY A 200 -1.08 -17.06 1.80
N ALA A 201 -1.27 -18.25 2.36
CA ALA A 201 -0.22 -19.25 2.54
C ALA A 201 0.43 -19.75 1.22
N THR A 202 -0.17 -19.45 0.06
CA THR A 202 0.44 -19.74 -1.25
C THR A 202 1.53 -18.74 -1.65
N ALA A 203 1.63 -17.60 -0.96
CA ALA A 203 2.64 -16.57 -1.20
C ALA A 203 3.96 -16.89 -0.48
N THR A 204 5.05 -16.24 -0.89
CA THR A 204 6.34 -16.30 -0.19
C THR A 204 6.33 -15.61 1.17
N GLY A 205 5.32 -14.76 1.43
CA GLY A 205 5.05 -14.09 2.70
C GLY A 205 3.68 -13.43 2.64
N HIS A 206 2.98 -13.38 3.78
CA HIS A 206 1.65 -12.81 3.87
C HIS A 206 1.52 -11.92 5.12
N VAL A 207 1.26 -10.63 4.91
CA VAL A 207 0.85 -9.71 5.96
C VAL A 207 -0.68 -9.64 5.96
N VAL A 208 -1.30 -10.19 7.00
CA VAL A 208 -2.77 -10.11 7.13
C VAL A 208 -3.19 -8.68 7.40
N ASN A 209 -4.08 -8.18 6.58
CA ASN A 209 -4.63 -6.82 6.70
C ASN A 209 -6.05 -6.80 6.14
N LEU A 210 -6.76 -5.72 6.37
CA LEU A 210 -8.03 -5.46 5.67
C LEU A 210 -7.76 -5.14 4.20
N GLY A 211 -8.67 -5.52 3.33
CA GLY A 211 -8.63 -5.19 1.90
C GLY A 211 -9.06 -3.74 1.57
N HIS A 212 -9.38 -2.94 2.59
CA HIS A 212 -9.67 -1.50 2.52
C HIS A 212 -9.64 -0.91 3.94
N GLY A 213 -9.93 0.40 4.07
CA GLY A 213 -10.02 1.06 5.37
C GLY A 213 -11.12 0.49 6.28
N VAL A 214 -10.93 0.63 7.59
CA VAL A 214 -11.93 0.24 8.61
C VAL A 214 -13.16 1.14 8.48
N PRO A 215 -14.39 0.60 8.43
CA PRO A 215 -15.59 1.41 8.54
C PRO A 215 -15.63 2.17 9.86
N PRO A 216 -16.12 3.43 9.89
CA PRO A 216 -16.11 4.24 11.11
C PRO A 216 -17.04 3.72 12.22
N THR A 217 -17.92 2.80 11.89
CA THR A 217 -18.89 2.15 12.82
C THR A 217 -18.34 0.89 13.46
N THR A 218 -17.22 0.36 12.98
CA THR A 218 -16.66 -0.91 13.47
C THR A 218 -16.21 -0.80 14.92
N ASP A 219 -16.64 -1.75 15.75
CA ASP A 219 -16.19 -1.88 17.12
C ASP A 219 -14.69 -2.24 17.15
N PRO A 220 -13.83 -1.46 17.85
CA PRO A 220 -12.41 -1.77 17.98
C PRO A 220 -12.11 -3.18 18.52
N ASP A 221 -12.96 -3.76 19.34
CA ASP A 221 -12.79 -5.10 19.89
C ASP A 221 -12.84 -6.19 18.80
N VAL A 222 -13.53 -5.92 17.67
CA VAL A 222 -13.51 -6.80 16.50
C VAL A 222 -12.10 -6.90 15.91
N LEU A 223 -11.38 -5.79 15.82
CA LEU A 223 -10.01 -5.76 15.30
C LEU A 223 -9.06 -6.52 16.24
N THR A 224 -9.19 -6.33 17.55
CA THR A 224 -8.41 -7.08 18.55
C THR A 224 -8.65 -8.59 18.39
N ARG A 225 -9.90 -8.98 18.26
CA ARG A 225 -10.28 -10.38 18.08
C ARG A 225 -9.78 -10.99 16.76
N ILE A 226 -9.71 -10.20 15.68
CA ILE A 226 -9.06 -10.61 14.42
C ILE A 226 -7.57 -10.93 14.66
N VAL A 227 -6.85 -10.04 15.33
CA VAL A 227 -5.43 -10.24 15.63
C VAL A 227 -5.22 -11.50 16.46
N GLU A 228 -6.00 -11.71 17.51
CA GLU A 228 -5.96 -12.91 18.35
C GLU A 228 -6.22 -14.19 17.52
N LEU A 229 -7.22 -14.17 16.64
CA LEU A 229 -7.51 -15.30 15.77
C LEU A 229 -6.32 -15.59 14.84
N VAL A 230 -5.79 -14.59 14.17
CA VAL A 230 -4.66 -14.76 13.24
C VAL A 230 -3.45 -15.34 13.96
N HIS A 231 -3.12 -14.85 15.16
CA HIS A 231 -2.01 -15.36 15.94
C HIS A 231 -2.24 -16.75 16.54
N SER A 232 -3.51 -17.20 16.63
CA SER A 232 -3.86 -18.54 17.15
C SER A 232 -3.77 -19.65 16.11
N VAL A 233 -3.49 -19.34 14.83
CA VAL A 233 -3.48 -20.29 13.71
C VAL A 233 -2.05 -20.48 13.19
N PRO A 234 -1.14 -21.13 13.95
CA PRO A 234 0.29 -21.22 13.61
C PRO A 234 0.57 -22.07 12.38
N ASP A 235 -0.27 -23.08 12.10
CA ASP A 235 -0.01 -24.11 11.07
C ASP A 235 -0.21 -23.63 9.62
N LEU A 236 -0.66 -22.40 9.39
CA LEU A 236 -0.83 -21.82 8.05
C LEU A 236 0.30 -20.88 7.65
N LEU A 237 1.22 -20.59 8.56
CA LEU A 237 2.42 -19.84 8.24
C LEU A 237 3.48 -20.85 7.76
N PRO A 238 4.15 -20.63 6.59
CA PRO A 238 5.31 -21.42 6.26
C PRO A 238 6.33 -21.30 7.39
N ASP A 239 6.93 -22.42 7.81
CA ASP A 239 8.04 -22.45 8.75
C ASP A 239 9.16 -21.55 8.23
N LEU A 240 9.12 -20.29 8.60
CA LEU A 240 10.26 -19.40 8.42
C LEU A 240 11.32 -19.84 9.46
N PRO A 241 12.50 -20.27 9.02
CA PRO A 241 13.54 -20.62 9.96
C PRO A 241 13.85 -19.41 10.86
N PRO A 242 14.02 -19.61 12.17
CA PRO A 242 14.36 -18.53 13.09
C PRO A 242 15.62 -17.80 12.58
N GLY A 243 15.51 -16.50 12.30
CA GLY A 243 16.60 -15.66 11.78
C GLY A 243 16.54 -15.31 10.29
N SER A 244 15.47 -15.63 9.57
CA SER A 244 15.32 -15.28 8.15
C SER A 244 14.88 -13.84 7.86
N LEU A 245 14.61 -13.04 8.89
CA LEU A 245 14.48 -11.59 8.73
C LEU A 245 15.91 -11.00 8.67
N PRO A 246 16.25 -10.18 7.66
CA PRO A 246 17.51 -9.48 7.65
C PRO A 246 17.56 -8.58 8.88
N HIS A 247 18.52 -8.86 9.79
CA HIS A 247 18.83 -7.94 10.88
C HIS A 247 19.29 -6.61 10.28
N PRO A 248 18.90 -5.46 10.87
CA PRO A 248 19.35 -4.15 10.41
C PRO A 248 20.87 -3.92 10.53
N ASP A 249 21.57 -4.81 11.20
CA ASP A 249 23.05 -4.82 11.31
C ASP A 249 23.64 -5.76 10.25
N GLY A 250 23.56 -5.33 8.98
CA GLY A 250 24.27 -5.96 7.89
C GLY A 250 25.78 -5.77 8.04
N ALA A 251 26.45 -6.78 8.58
CA ALA A 251 27.88 -7.00 8.39
C ALA A 251 28.11 -8.47 7.99
N PRO A 252 29.15 -8.73 7.16
CA PRO A 252 29.26 -9.81 6.19
C PRO A 252 29.28 -11.20 6.78
#